data_6a4fa1edc3f93ebe88d8019f65f0e7f5
#
_entry.id   6a4fa1edc3f93ebe88d8019f65f0e7f5
#
_cell.length_a   1.000
_cell.length_b   1.000
_cell.length_c   1.000
_cell.angle_alpha   90.00
_cell.angle_beta   90.00
_cell.angle_gamma   90.00
#
_symmetry.space_group_name_H-M   'P 1'
#
loop_
_entity.id
_entity.type
_entity.pdbx_description
1 polymer ?
#
loop_
_entity_poly.entity_id
_entity_poly.type
_entity_poly.pdbx_seq_one_letter_code
_entity_poly.pdbx_strand_id
1 'polypeptide(L)'
;PCRNLIFLSYALGLAESIYLKSKKKSEIFVGFKCEGTESYPDTTKEFVSAMNKLGRVSCTTDFTVKAPLIKKDKEDIILLGKKLGINFIKTFSCYIGKKKHCGYCLACKLRQEGFNWANEKDPTKYINSIADDKI
;
A
#
# COMPACT_ATOMS: atom_id res chain seq x y z
N PRO A 1 -3.74 4.60 14.62
CA PRO A 1 -2.70 3.73 15.18
C PRO A 1 -3.00 2.26 14.88
N CYS A 2 -1.96 1.45 14.61
CA CYS A 2 -2.06 0.00 14.38
C CYS A 2 -3.01 -0.43 13.24
N ARG A 3 -3.27 0.45 12.27
CA ARG A 3 -4.25 0.18 11.20
C ARG A 3 -3.89 -1.05 10.36
N ASN A 4 -2.61 -1.18 10.00
CA ASN A 4 -2.17 -2.32 9.19
C ASN A 4 -2.21 -3.65 9.98
N LEU A 5 -1.99 -3.61 11.29
CA LEU A 5 -2.19 -4.79 12.15
C LEU A 5 -3.65 -5.26 12.09
N ILE A 6 -4.61 -4.34 12.22
CA ILE A 6 -6.05 -4.66 12.14
C ILE A 6 -6.39 -5.26 10.77
N PHE A 7 -5.96 -4.62 9.67
CA PHE A 7 -6.22 -5.12 8.32
C PHE A 7 -5.63 -6.50 8.06
N LEU A 8 -4.40 -6.75 8.51
CA LEU A 8 -3.77 -8.05 8.32
C LEU A 8 -4.37 -9.13 9.21
N SER A 9 -4.83 -8.81 10.42
CA SER A 9 -5.56 -9.75 11.26
C SER A 9 -6.87 -10.18 10.60
N TYR A 10 -7.63 -9.25 10.02
CA TYR A 10 -8.82 -9.58 9.22
C TYR A 10 -8.49 -10.42 8.00
N ALA A 11 -7.41 -10.09 7.28
CA ALA A 11 -6.99 -10.83 6.10
C ALA A 11 -6.59 -12.27 6.44
N LEU A 12 -5.92 -12.50 7.56
CA LEU A 12 -5.59 -13.83 8.07
C LEU A 12 -6.86 -14.62 8.39
N GLY A 13 -7.81 -14.03 9.12
CA GLY A 13 -9.09 -14.68 9.44
C GLY A 13 -9.91 -15.00 8.19
N LEU A 14 -9.92 -14.12 7.19
CA LEU A 14 -10.57 -14.37 5.91
C LEU A 14 -9.89 -15.52 5.15
N ALA A 15 -8.56 -15.53 5.08
CA ALA A 15 -7.79 -16.58 4.43
C ALA A 15 -8.04 -17.94 5.07
N GLU A 16 -8.10 -17.99 6.42
CA GLU A 16 -8.46 -19.21 7.16
C GLU A 16 -9.90 -19.65 6.87
N SER A 17 -10.86 -18.75 6.88
CA SER A 17 -12.26 -19.05 6.55
C SER A 17 -12.40 -19.65 5.15
N ILE A 18 -11.68 -19.10 4.15
CA ILE A 18 -11.64 -19.65 2.78
C ILE A 18 -11.03 -21.04 2.80
N TYR A 19 -9.93 -21.25 3.50
CA TYR A 19 -9.26 -22.56 3.60
C TYR A 19 -10.15 -23.62 4.26
N LEU A 20 -10.82 -23.30 5.33
CA LEU A 20 -11.69 -24.23 6.04
C LEU A 20 -12.84 -24.72 5.14
N LYS A 21 -13.39 -23.82 4.30
CA LYS A 21 -14.49 -24.12 3.36
C LYS A 21 -14.03 -24.84 2.09
N SER A 22 -12.93 -24.42 1.49
CA SER A 22 -12.53 -24.86 0.14
C SER A 22 -11.26 -25.69 0.08
N LYS A 23 -10.51 -25.79 1.19
CA LYS A 23 -9.16 -26.37 1.28
C LYS A 23 -8.11 -25.68 0.38
N LYS A 24 -8.44 -24.50 -0.18
CA LYS A 24 -7.52 -23.72 -1.01
C LYS A 24 -6.77 -22.71 -0.15
N LYS A 25 -5.43 -22.75 -0.22
CA LYS A 25 -4.57 -21.76 0.45
C LYS A 25 -4.62 -20.43 -0.29
N SER A 26 -4.70 -19.35 0.47
CA SER A 26 -4.65 -17.97 -0.03
C SER A 26 -3.32 -17.33 0.35
N GLU A 27 -2.81 -16.46 -0.52
CA GLU A 27 -1.68 -15.58 -0.22
C GLU A 27 -2.19 -14.17 0.06
N ILE A 28 -1.61 -13.49 1.02
CA ILE A 28 -1.97 -12.13 1.40
C ILE A 28 -0.88 -11.19 0.88
N PHE A 29 -1.24 -10.24 0.02
CA PHE A 29 -0.31 -9.27 -0.51
C PHE A 29 -0.57 -7.88 0.08
N VAL A 30 0.52 -7.19 0.45
CA VAL A 30 0.48 -5.81 0.94
C VAL A 30 1.40 -4.91 0.13
N GLY A 31 0.96 -3.67 -0.11
CA GLY A 31 1.70 -2.65 -0.85
C GLY A 31 2.67 -1.85 0.00
N PHE A 32 3.26 -2.45 1.03
CA PHE A 32 4.26 -1.76 1.85
C PHE A 32 5.50 -1.48 1.04
N LYS A 33 6.07 -0.28 1.23
CA LYS A 33 7.29 0.16 0.60
C LYS A 33 8.27 0.71 1.64
N CYS A 34 9.54 0.69 1.33
CA CYS A 34 10.57 1.36 2.14
C CYS A 34 10.51 2.86 1.85
N GLU A 35 10.24 3.66 2.87
CA GLU A 35 10.37 5.11 2.81
C GLU A 35 11.44 5.52 3.82
N GLY A 36 12.70 5.59 3.39
CA GLY A 36 13.80 6.23 4.10
C GLY A 36 13.71 6.19 5.64
N THR A 37 13.82 7.37 6.28
CA THR A 37 13.73 7.55 7.73
C THR A 37 12.29 7.64 8.28
N GLU A 38 11.27 7.72 7.43
CA GLU A 38 9.86 7.93 7.82
C GLU A 38 9.00 6.66 7.65
N SER A 39 9.55 5.49 7.87
CA SER A 39 8.77 4.25 7.83
C SER A 39 7.85 4.15 9.05
N TYR A 40 6.55 3.93 8.82
CA TYR A 40 5.65 3.58 9.91
C TYR A 40 6.02 2.20 10.47
N PRO A 41 6.01 1.99 11.80
CA PRO A 41 6.39 0.71 12.40
C PRO A 41 5.61 -0.48 11.82
N ASP A 42 4.34 -0.28 11.46
CA ASP A 42 3.44 -1.31 10.91
C ASP A 42 3.51 -1.45 9.37
N THR A 43 4.63 -1.03 8.76
CA THR A 43 4.93 -1.22 7.32
C THR A 43 6.33 -1.78 7.06
N THR A 44 7.06 -2.16 8.10
CA THR A 44 8.45 -2.64 8.03
C THR A 44 8.55 -4.13 7.68
N LYS A 45 9.75 -4.59 7.32
CA LYS A 45 10.04 -6.02 7.11
C LYS A 45 9.86 -6.82 8.40
N GLU A 46 10.25 -6.22 9.52
CA GLU A 46 10.11 -6.78 10.86
C GLU A 46 8.64 -7.00 11.19
N PHE A 47 7.79 -6.03 10.88
CA PHE A 47 6.33 -6.15 11.05
C PHE A 47 5.75 -7.28 10.18
N VAL A 48 6.11 -7.36 8.89
CA VAL A 48 5.67 -8.46 8.01
C VAL A 48 6.13 -9.82 8.55
N SER A 49 7.38 -9.91 9.04
CA SER A 49 7.89 -11.12 9.68
C SER A 49 7.11 -11.51 10.94
N ALA A 50 6.80 -10.52 11.79
CA ALA A 50 5.99 -10.73 12.99
C ALA A 50 4.56 -11.20 12.66
N MET A 51 3.92 -10.61 11.64
CA MET A 51 2.60 -11.05 11.16
C MET A 51 2.63 -12.48 10.64
N ASN A 52 3.68 -12.88 9.91
CA ASN A 52 3.85 -14.26 9.47
C ASN A 52 4.06 -15.23 10.64
N LYS A 53 4.80 -14.82 11.69
CA LYS A 53 4.94 -15.62 12.92
C LYS A 53 3.60 -15.75 13.64
N LEU A 54 2.86 -14.64 13.77
CA LEU A 54 1.54 -14.65 14.41
C LEU A 54 0.57 -15.57 13.66
N GLY A 55 0.52 -15.49 12.32
CA GLY A 55 -0.32 -16.35 11.49
C GLY A 55 -0.04 -17.84 11.73
N ARG A 56 1.23 -18.24 11.86
CA ARG A 56 1.60 -19.66 12.13
C ARG A 56 1.12 -20.18 13.48
N VAL A 57 1.00 -19.34 14.50
CA VAL A 57 0.56 -19.76 15.84
C VAL A 57 -0.93 -19.56 16.08
N SER A 58 -1.62 -18.82 15.23
CA SER A 58 -3.05 -18.49 15.40
C SER A 58 -3.98 -19.16 14.40
N CYS A 59 -3.47 -19.62 13.26
CA CYS A 59 -4.27 -20.23 12.21
C CYS A 59 -4.02 -21.75 12.11
N THR A 60 -5.00 -22.48 11.58
CA THR A 60 -4.94 -23.94 11.40
C THR A 60 -4.01 -24.38 10.27
N THR A 61 -3.59 -23.45 9.41
CA THR A 61 -2.61 -23.70 8.34
C THR A 61 -1.76 -22.45 8.12
N ASP A 62 -0.59 -22.63 7.52
CA ASP A 62 0.30 -21.53 7.20
C ASP A 62 -0.25 -20.65 6.09
N PHE A 63 -0.47 -19.38 6.41
CA PHE A 63 -0.70 -18.31 5.45
C PHE A 63 0.53 -17.41 5.38
N THR A 64 0.78 -16.85 4.21
CA THR A 64 1.94 -15.99 4.00
C THR A 64 1.50 -14.59 3.62
N VAL A 65 1.91 -13.61 4.42
CA VAL A 65 1.86 -12.18 4.07
C VAL A 65 3.10 -11.84 3.27
N LYS A 66 2.91 -11.37 2.05
CA LYS A 66 3.96 -10.96 1.11
C LYS A 66 3.92 -9.46 0.88
N ALA A 67 5.07 -8.81 0.93
CA ALA A 67 5.24 -7.39 0.66
C ALA A 67 6.25 -7.19 -0.48
N PRO A 68 5.87 -7.40 -1.75
CA PRO A 68 6.81 -7.43 -2.87
C PRO A 68 7.48 -6.07 -3.14
N LEU A 69 6.89 -4.99 -2.68
CA LEU A 69 7.39 -3.62 -2.88
C LEU A 69 8.23 -3.10 -1.70
N ILE A 70 8.47 -3.90 -0.67
CA ILE A 70 9.04 -3.44 0.61
C ILE A 70 10.49 -2.92 0.51
N LYS A 71 11.18 -3.23 -0.57
CA LYS A 71 12.55 -2.74 -0.86
C LYS A 71 12.57 -1.65 -1.93
N LYS A 72 11.42 -1.24 -2.42
CA LYS A 72 11.27 -0.29 -3.51
C LYS A 72 10.87 1.07 -3.00
N ASP A 73 11.44 2.11 -3.58
CA ASP A 73 10.97 3.48 -3.39
C ASP A 73 9.85 3.87 -4.36
N LYS A 74 9.45 5.14 -4.35
CA LYS A 74 8.34 5.61 -5.19
C LYS A 74 8.65 5.55 -6.67
N GLU A 75 9.87 5.89 -7.06
CA GLU A 75 10.30 5.90 -8.46
C GLU A 75 10.31 4.49 -9.03
N ASP A 76 10.88 3.52 -8.31
CA ASP A 76 10.88 2.10 -8.67
C ASP A 76 9.46 1.55 -8.87
N ILE A 77 8.53 1.93 -7.97
CA ILE A 77 7.14 1.49 -8.02
C ILE A 77 6.43 2.09 -9.24
N ILE A 78 6.71 3.34 -9.58
CA ILE A 78 6.16 4.00 -10.78
C ILE A 78 6.69 3.33 -12.04
N LEU A 79 8.00 3.12 -12.14
CA LEU A 79 8.61 2.42 -13.28
C LEU A 79 8.08 1.00 -13.44
N LEU A 80 7.95 0.27 -12.33
CA LEU A 80 7.34 -1.07 -12.34
C LEU A 80 5.88 -1.01 -12.78
N GLY A 81 5.10 -0.07 -12.26
CA GLY A 81 3.71 0.14 -12.64
C GLY A 81 3.55 0.44 -14.13
N LYS A 82 4.41 1.30 -14.68
CA LYS A 82 4.46 1.58 -16.13
C LYS A 82 4.74 0.30 -16.93
N LYS A 83 5.76 -0.47 -16.53
CA LYS A 83 6.10 -1.75 -17.16
C LYS A 83 4.92 -2.74 -17.16
N LEU A 84 4.12 -2.73 -16.10
CA LEU A 84 2.94 -3.59 -15.95
C LEU A 84 1.67 -3.00 -16.59
N GLY A 85 1.73 -1.85 -17.24
CA GLY A 85 0.60 -1.20 -17.89
C GLY A 85 -0.44 -0.63 -16.91
N ILE A 86 -0.02 -0.25 -15.69
CA ILE A 86 -0.92 0.32 -14.69
C ILE A 86 -1.43 1.69 -15.14
N ASN A 87 -2.74 1.87 -15.16
CA ASN A 87 -3.36 3.17 -15.40
C ASN A 87 -3.30 4.02 -14.12
N PHE A 88 -2.30 4.89 -14.01
CA PHE A 88 -2.10 5.73 -12.84
C PHE A 88 -3.21 6.76 -12.58
N ILE A 89 -4.06 7.08 -13.57
CA ILE A 89 -5.26 7.91 -13.34
C ILE A 89 -6.21 7.26 -12.34
N LYS A 90 -6.26 5.92 -12.31
CA LYS A 90 -7.10 5.14 -11.40
C LYS A 90 -6.49 4.94 -10.01
N THR A 91 -5.28 5.44 -9.75
CA THR A 91 -4.61 5.31 -8.45
C THR A 91 -4.84 6.55 -7.60
N PHE A 92 -5.01 6.37 -6.28
CA PHE A 92 -5.28 7.45 -5.35
C PHE A 92 -4.31 7.43 -4.18
N SER A 93 -3.64 8.54 -3.89
CA SER A 93 -2.64 8.67 -2.81
C SER A 93 -3.04 9.65 -1.71
N CYS A 94 -3.94 10.59 -1.98
CA CYS A 94 -4.23 11.70 -1.10
C CYS A 94 -4.89 11.27 0.22
N TYR A 95 -4.43 11.83 1.36
CA TYR A 95 -5.04 11.59 2.67
C TYR A 95 -6.14 12.61 3.03
N ILE A 96 -6.20 13.76 2.36
CA ILE A 96 -7.07 14.89 2.69
C ILE A 96 -8.20 15.03 1.68
N GLY A 97 -7.92 14.93 0.39
CA GLY A 97 -8.91 15.11 -0.67
C GLY A 97 -9.95 13.99 -0.71
N LYS A 98 -11.19 14.33 -1.04
CA LYS A 98 -12.30 13.38 -1.12
C LYS A 98 -12.40 12.70 -2.49
N LYS A 99 -12.46 13.49 -3.54
CA LYS A 99 -12.60 13.03 -4.94
C LYS A 99 -11.36 13.31 -5.80
N LYS A 100 -10.57 14.32 -5.43
CA LYS A 100 -9.35 14.74 -6.13
C LYS A 100 -8.17 14.76 -5.17
N HIS A 101 -6.98 14.68 -5.70
CA HIS A 101 -5.76 14.86 -4.91
C HIS A 101 -5.60 16.33 -4.51
N CYS A 102 -5.31 16.61 -3.24
CA CYS A 102 -5.12 17.99 -2.78
C CYS A 102 -3.84 18.65 -3.29
N GLY A 103 -2.81 17.88 -3.64
CA GLY A 103 -1.52 18.38 -4.14
C GLY A 103 -0.53 18.81 -3.05
N TYR A 104 -0.96 19.00 -1.81
CA TYR A 104 -0.13 19.58 -0.75
C TYR A 104 0.11 18.68 0.47
N CYS A 105 -0.67 17.61 0.69
CA CYS A 105 -0.38 16.67 1.77
C CYS A 105 0.88 15.84 1.44
N LEU A 106 1.50 15.28 2.48
CA LEU A 106 2.73 14.49 2.35
C LEU A 106 2.60 13.40 1.26
N ALA A 107 1.49 12.66 1.24
CA ALA A 107 1.28 11.60 0.25
C ALA A 107 1.19 12.14 -1.19
N CYS A 108 0.61 13.34 -1.41
CA CYS A 108 0.60 14.00 -2.71
C CYS A 108 1.99 14.48 -3.12
N LYS A 109 2.74 15.10 -2.21
CA LYS A 109 4.12 15.54 -2.46
C LYS A 109 5.01 14.36 -2.83
N LEU A 110 5.01 13.31 -2.02
CA LEU A 110 5.77 12.09 -2.30
C LEU A 110 5.37 11.41 -3.62
N ARG A 111 4.10 11.53 -4.04
CA ARG A 111 3.66 11.07 -5.35
C ARG A 111 4.27 11.90 -6.48
N GLN A 112 4.18 13.22 -6.38
CA GLN A 112 4.74 14.14 -7.38
C GLN A 112 6.26 13.96 -7.51
N GLU A 113 6.98 13.87 -6.39
CA GLU A 113 8.41 13.61 -6.35
C GLU A 113 8.77 12.26 -6.99
N GLY A 114 8.03 11.20 -6.66
CA GLY A 114 8.26 9.88 -7.24
C GLY A 114 8.10 9.86 -8.77
N PHE A 115 7.08 10.54 -9.31
CA PHE A 115 6.94 10.68 -10.76
C PHE A 115 8.06 11.52 -11.37
N ASN A 116 8.48 12.60 -10.70
CA ASN A 116 9.60 13.43 -11.14
C ASN A 116 10.92 12.63 -11.17
N TRP A 117 11.24 11.88 -10.11
CA TRP A 117 12.44 11.05 -10.05
C TRP A 117 12.43 9.91 -11.06
N ALA A 118 11.25 9.34 -11.33
CA ALA A 118 11.08 8.34 -12.39
C ALA A 118 11.17 8.93 -13.81
N ASN A 119 11.32 10.26 -13.94
CA ASN A 119 11.24 10.97 -15.21
C ASN A 119 9.95 10.65 -15.99
N GLU A 120 8.82 10.54 -15.27
CA GLU A 120 7.51 10.22 -15.81
C GLU A 120 6.51 11.33 -15.50
N LYS A 121 5.55 11.56 -16.40
CA LYS A 121 4.48 12.53 -16.16
C LYS A 121 3.42 11.94 -15.24
N ASP A 122 3.15 12.59 -14.10
CA ASP A 122 2.00 12.24 -13.26
C ASP A 122 0.70 12.65 -13.98
N PRO A 123 -0.19 11.69 -14.30
CA PRO A 123 -1.45 11.99 -14.95
C PRO A 123 -2.51 12.54 -13.97
N THR A 124 -2.19 12.66 -12.70
CA THR A 124 -3.13 13.07 -11.65
C THR A 124 -3.52 14.53 -11.80
N LYS A 125 -4.81 14.81 -11.67
CA LYS A 125 -5.32 16.17 -11.54
C LYS A 125 -5.37 16.55 -10.06
N TYR A 126 -4.62 17.58 -9.70
CA TYR A 126 -4.61 18.16 -8.35
C TYR A 126 -5.60 19.33 -8.26
N ILE A 127 -6.14 19.56 -7.07
CA ILE A 127 -6.88 20.79 -6.79
C ILE A 127 -5.89 21.95 -6.68
N ASN A 128 -6.24 23.10 -7.27
CA ASN A 128 -5.33 24.24 -7.32
C ASN A 128 -5.35 25.09 -6.04
N SER A 129 -6.38 24.93 -5.20
CA SER A 129 -6.50 25.64 -3.93
C SER A 129 -7.36 24.87 -2.91
N ILE A 130 -7.21 25.21 -1.62
CA ILE A 130 -8.05 24.66 -0.53
C ILE A 130 -9.54 25.03 -0.73
N ALA A 131 -9.84 26.10 -1.47
CA ALA A 131 -11.18 26.55 -1.78
C ALA A 131 -11.93 25.58 -2.71
N ASP A 132 -11.19 24.85 -3.58
CA ASP A 132 -11.77 23.91 -4.56
C ASP A 132 -12.23 22.58 -3.94
N ASP A 133 -11.92 22.33 -2.66
CA ASP A 133 -12.25 21.08 -1.95
C ASP A 133 -13.63 21.12 -1.27
N LYS A 134 -14.37 22.23 -1.41
CA LYS A 134 -15.66 22.46 -0.75
C LYS A 134 -16.89 22.16 -1.61
N ILE A 135 -16.72 21.51 -2.77
CA ILE A 135 -17.83 21.14 -3.66
C ILE A 135 -18.04 19.62 -3.67
#